data_450db78f989ee207eaa37f137c507e0b
#
_entry.id   450db78f989ee207eaa37f137c507e0b
#
_cell.length_a   1.000
_cell.length_b   1.000
_cell.length_c   1.000
_cell.angle_alpha   90.00
_cell.angle_beta   90.00
_cell.angle_gamma   90.00
#
_symmetry.space_group_name_H-M   'P 1'
#
loop_
_entity.id
_entity.type
_entity.pdbx_description
1 polymer ?
#
loop_
_entity_poly.entity_id
_entity_poly.type
_entity_poly.pdbx_seq_one_letter_code
_entity_poly.pdbx_strand_id
1 'polypeptide(L)'
;MGVPIWWERQNPRTILQPGSSPGQCWAFKGAQGSAVIKLSNPVIVSQVTLEHIPKSLSPDGSVASAPRNFEVFGLDEVDDPNPVLLGNFTYDTEKTKNGPVQTFQVTKTAASFSYVELKVLSNYGHPQYTCLYRFRVQGSLEHQTHPKAV
;
A
#
# COMPACT_ATOMS: atom_id res chain seq x y z
N MET A 1 -22.66 6.60 -15.69
CA MET A 1 -22.27 5.24 -15.99
C MET A 1 -21.95 4.50 -14.69
N GLY A 2 -22.52 3.32 -14.51
CA GLY A 2 -22.32 2.54 -13.29
C GLY A 2 -20.89 2.03 -13.12
N VAL A 3 -20.54 1.70 -11.87
CA VAL A 3 -19.29 1.05 -11.55
C VAL A 3 -19.30 -0.37 -12.12
N PRO A 4 -18.23 -0.83 -12.80
CA PRO A 4 -18.16 -2.21 -13.26
C PRO A 4 -18.31 -3.19 -12.09
N ILE A 5 -18.96 -4.32 -12.34
CA ILE A 5 -19.22 -5.32 -11.29
C ILE A 5 -17.95 -5.79 -10.59
N TRP A 6 -16.83 -5.88 -11.32
CA TRP A 6 -15.57 -6.34 -10.74
C TRP A 6 -15.01 -5.38 -9.68
N TRP A 7 -15.37 -4.08 -9.72
CA TRP A 7 -14.98 -3.12 -8.68
C TRP A 7 -15.55 -3.52 -7.31
N GLU A 8 -16.78 -3.98 -7.30
CA GLU A 8 -17.46 -4.36 -6.07
C GLU A 8 -16.86 -5.62 -5.45
N ARG A 9 -16.25 -6.46 -6.26
CA ARG A 9 -15.62 -7.70 -5.82
C ARG A 9 -14.19 -7.52 -5.31
N GLN A 10 -13.57 -6.40 -5.67
CA GLN A 10 -12.23 -6.10 -5.22
C GLN A 10 -12.29 -5.47 -3.83
N ASN A 11 -11.56 -6.01 -2.88
CA ASN A 11 -11.47 -5.42 -1.56
C ASN A 11 -10.00 -5.23 -1.17
N PRO A 12 -9.73 -4.34 -0.20
CA PRO A 12 -8.35 -4.02 0.20
C PRO A 12 -7.55 -5.21 0.73
N ARG A 13 -8.20 -6.27 1.20
CA ARG A 13 -7.49 -7.47 1.70
C ARG A 13 -6.63 -8.12 0.64
N THR A 14 -6.91 -7.90 -0.63
CA THR A 14 -6.10 -8.39 -1.74
C THR A 14 -4.64 -7.99 -1.61
N ILE A 15 -4.36 -6.78 -1.10
CA ILE A 15 -2.99 -6.28 -0.98
C ILE A 15 -2.19 -6.97 0.12
N LEU A 16 -2.84 -7.72 0.99
CA LEU A 16 -2.19 -8.48 2.06
C LEU A 16 -1.89 -9.92 1.65
N GLN A 17 -2.41 -10.37 0.50
CA GLN A 17 -2.22 -11.73 0.01
C GLN A 17 -0.80 -11.91 -0.55
N PRO A 18 -0.21 -13.10 -0.43
CA PRO A 18 1.05 -13.39 -1.09
C PRO A 18 0.87 -13.47 -2.60
N GLY A 19 1.92 -13.05 -3.33
CA GLY A 19 1.91 -13.11 -4.79
C GLY A 19 1.30 -11.89 -5.44
N SER A 20 1.53 -11.78 -6.73
CA SER A 20 1.06 -10.66 -7.54
C SER A 20 0.77 -11.15 -8.95
N SER A 21 -0.27 -11.98 -9.08
CA SER A 21 -0.72 -12.45 -10.38
C SER A 21 -1.36 -11.31 -11.16
N PRO A 22 -1.09 -11.18 -12.48
CA PRO A 22 -1.67 -10.12 -13.29
C PRO A 22 -3.19 -10.05 -13.14
N GLY A 23 -3.73 -8.85 -12.92
CA GLY A 23 -5.14 -8.62 -12.72
C GLY A 23 -5.66 -8.92 -11.32
N GLN A 24 -4.87 -9.52 -10.46
CA GLN A 24 -5.24 -9.83 -9.08
C GLN A 24 -4.79 -8.72 -8.14
N CYS A 25 -5.30 -7.51 -8.35
CA CYS A 25 -4.97 -6.35 -7.53
C CYS A 25 -6.21 -5.81 -6.81
N TRP A 26 -5.95 -4.97 -5.80
CA TRP A 26 -7.00 -4.11 -5.27
C TRP A 26 -7.15 -2.93 -6.22
N ALA A 27 -8.25 -2.90 -6.94
CA ALA A 27 -8.56 -1.82 -7.85
C ALA A 27 -9.59 -0.90 -7.21
N PHE A 28 -9.29 0.38 -7.18
CA PHE A 28 -10.24 1.39 -6.72
C PHE A 28 -10.42 2.47 -7.77
N LYS A 29 -11.61 3.04 -7.79
CA LYS A 29 -12.00 4.03 -8.80
C LYS A 29 -11.21 5.31 -8.62
N GLY A 30 -10.72 5.87 -9.72
CA GLY A 30 -9.96 7.12 -9.72
C GLY A 30 -8.52 6.94 -9.27
N ALA A 31 -7.90 8.05 -8.89
CA ALA A 31 -6.50 8.10 -8.51
C ALA A 31 -6.28 8.16 -7.00
N GLN A 32 -7.34 8.36 -6.22
CA GLN A 32 -7.26 8.49 -4.77
C GLN A 32 -8.06 7.40 -4.08
N GLY A 33 -7.43 6.75 -3.12
CA GLY A 33 -8.07 5.70 -2.35
C GLY A 33 -7.29 5.43 -1.08
N SER A 34 -7.93 4.79 -0.11
CA SER A 34 -7.29 4.47 1.14
C SER A 34 -7.71 3.10 1.66
N ALA A 35 -6.83 2.50 2.46
CA ALA A 35 -7.12 1.26 3.17
C ALA A 35 -6.53 1.35 4.57
N VAL A 36 -7.29 0.87 5.55
CA VAL A 36 -6.82 0.75 6.94
C VAL A 36 -6.55 -0.72 7.20
N ILE A 37 -5.32 -1.00 7.64
CA ILE A 37 -4.85 -2.35 7.87
C ILE A 37 -4.73 -2.56 9.37
N LYS A 38 -5.42 -3.58 9.89
CA LYS A 38 -5.27 -3.99 11.27
C LYS A 38 -4.03 -4.86 11.41
N LEU A 39 -3.15 -4.49 12.32
CA LEU A 39 -1.96 -5.28 12.64
C LEU A 39 -2.31 -6.33 13.69
N SER A 40 -1.63 -7.48 13.65
CA SER A 40 -1.90 -8.56 14.60
C SER A 40 -1.48 -8.20 16.03
N ASN A 41 -0.52 -7.31 16.18
CA ASN A 41 -0.07 -6.76 17.45
C ASN A 41 0.32 -5.30 17.23
N PRO A 42 0.38 -4.46 18.28
CA PRO A 42 0.94 -3.13 18.14
C PRO A 42 2.39 -3.21 17.63
N VAL A 43 2.72 -2.42 16.63
CA VAL A 43 4.01 -2.45 15.94
C VAL A 43 4.63 -1.06 15.90
N ILE A 44 5.92 -1.00 16.20
CA ILE A 44 6.75 0.18 15.92
C ILE A 44 7.19 0.03 14.47
N VAL A 45 6.54 0.75 13.57
CA VAL A 45 6.77 0.61 12.13
C VAL A 45 8.13 1.18 11.74
N SER A 46 8.91 0.40 10.98
CA SER A 46 10.23 0.84 10.49
C SER A 46 10.24 1.08 8.99
N GLN A 47 9.47 0.31 8.25
CA GLN A 47 9.42 0.44 6.80
C GLN A 47 8.13 -0.13 6.24
N VAL A 48 7.80 0.26 5.02
CA VAL A 48 6.68 -0.29 4.26
C VAL A 48 7.16 -0.68 2.88
N THR A 49 6.51 -1.69 2.31
CA THR A 49 6.83 -2.17 0.97
C THR A 49 5.56 -2.12 0.12
N LEU A 50 5.69 -1.57 -1.08
CA LEU A 50 4.60 -1.45 -2.03
C LEU A 50 4.99 -2.17 -3.32
N GLU A 51 4.03 -2.88 -3.91
CA GLU A 51 4.27 -3.67 -5.11
C GLU A 51 3.19 -3.47 -6.16
N HIS A 52 3.63 -3.27 -7.39
CA HIS A 52 2.83 -3.37 -8.60
C HIS A 52 3.49 -4.41 -9.51
N ILE A 53 2.84 -4.84 -10.56
CA ILE A 53 3.49 -5.74 -11.51
C ILE A 53 4.34 -4.94 -12.51
N PRO A 54 5.38 -5.55 -13.10
CA PRO A 54 6.16 -4.90 -14.13
C PRO A 54 5.33 -4.76 -15.42
N LYS A 55 5.72 -3.80 -16.24
CA LYS A 55 5.04 -3.53 -17.52
C LYS A 55 4.94 -4.78 -18.40
N SER A 56 5.97 -5.62 -18.39
CA SER A 56 6.02 -6.84 -19.18
C SER A 56 4.94 -7.86 -18.79
N LEU A 57 4.44 -7.83 -17.57
CA LEU A 57 3.39 -8.73 -17.08
C LEU A 57 2.01 -8.08 -17.06
N SER A 58 1.93 -6.79 -17.39
CA SER A 58 0.64 -6.09 -17.42
C SER A 58 -0.21 -6.60 -18.57
N PRO A 59 -1.50 -6.90 -18.33
CA PRO A 59 -2.38 -7.39 -19.38
C PRO A 59 -2.52 -6.46 -20.59
N ASP A 60 -2.42 -5.14 -20.37
CA ASP A 60 -2.53 -4.13 -21.42
C ASP A 60 -1.18 -3.50 -21.80
N GLY A 61 -0.08 -4.01 -21.26
CA GLY A 61 1.25 -3.49 -21.53
C GLY A 61 1.53 -2.14 -20.88
N SER A 62 0.69 -1.70 -19.93
CA SER A 62 0.79 -0.40 -19.28
C SER A 62 0.92 -0.54 -17.78
N VAL A 63 1.59 0.42 -17.15
CA VAL A 63 1.64 0.57 -15.68
C VAL A 63 0.98 1.88 -15.24
N ALA A 64 0.13 2.45 -16.08
CA ALA A 64 -0.55 3.71 -15.78
C ALA A 64 -1.45 3.62 -14.56
N SER A 65 -1.95 2.43 -14.21
CA SER A 65 -2.77 2.22 -13.03
C SER A 65 -1.97 2.08 -11.73
N ALA A 66 -0.64 2.09 -11.80
CA ALA A 66 0.18 2.00 -10.58
C ALA A 66 -0.01 3.23 -9.70
N PRO A 67 -0.02 3.07 -8.37
CA PRO A 67 -0.03 4.23 -7.48
C PRO A 67 1.26 5.02 -7.68
N ARG A 68 1.17 6.33 -7.47
CA ARG A 68 2.34 7.20 -7.59
C ARG A 68 2.72 7.78 -6.23
N ASN A 69 2.02 8.82 -5.81
CA ASN A 69 2.26 9.42 -4.50
C ASN A 69 1.33 8.79 -3.48
N PHE A 70 1.87 8.48 -2.31
CA PHE A 70 1.07 7.92 -1.23
C PHE A 70 1.62 8.32 0.13
N GLU A 71 0.74 8.28 1.12
CA GLU A 71 1.06 8.56 2.51
C GLU A 71 0.75 7.34 3.35
N VAL A 72 1.50 7.18 4.43
CA VAL A 72 1.31 6.11 5.40
C VAL A 72 1.14 6.72 6.78
N PHE A 73 0.09 6.32 7.49
CA PHE A 73 -0.21 6.80 8.83
C PHE A 73 -0.26 5.64 9.82
N GLY A 74 0.19 5.91 11.03
CA GLY A 74 -0.02 5.01 12.17
C GLY A 74 -1.24 5.47 12.96
N LEU A 75 -2.09 4.52 13.35
CA LEU A 75 -3.31 4.79 14.09
C LEU A 75 -3.44 3.86 15.28
N ASP A 76 -4.07 4.35 16.35
CA ASP A 76 -4.38 3.54 17.52
C ASP A 76 -5.75 2.87 17.40
N GLU A 77 -6.62 3.44 16.58
CA GLU A 77 -7.96 2.91 16.32
C GLU A 77 -8.37 3.24 14.88
N VAL A 78 -9.40 2.59 14.37
CA VAL A 78 -9.81 2.71 12.96
C VAL A 78 -10.10 4.15 12.55
N ASP A 79 -10.84 4.88 13.37
CA ASP A 79 -11.21 6.27 13.10
C ASP A 79 -10.43 7.23 14.00
N ASP A 80 -9.13 6.99 14.14
CA ASP A 80 -8.27 7.80 14.99
C ASP A 80 -8.33 9.27 14.56
N PRO A 81 -8.74 10.17 15.47
CA PRO A 81 -8.81 11.60 15.13
C PRO A 81 -7.42 12.25 14.98
N ASN A 82 -6.38 11.57 15.45
CA ASN A 82 -5.01 12.09 15.46
C ASN A 82 -4.04 11.08 14.83
N PRO A 83 -4.22 10.71 13.56
CA PRO A 83 -3.29 9.79 12.91
C PRO A 83 -1.90 10.41 12.83
N VAL A 84 -0.87 9.56 12.97
CA VAL A 84 0.52 9.99 12.91
C VAL A 84 1.08 9.71 11.53
N LEU A 85 1.52 10.75 10.83
CA LEU A 85 2.14 10.59 9.51
C LEU A 85 3.50 9.89 9.67
N LEU A 86 3.62 8.70 9.08
CA LEU A 86 4.86 7.93 9.06
C LEU A 86 5.71 8.24 7.83
N GLY A 87 5.12 8.75 6.79
CA GLY A 87 5.86 9.17 5.61
C GLY A 87 4.98 9.49 4.41
N ASN A 88 5.56 10.21 3.49
CA ASN A 88 5.00 10.57 2.19
C ASN A 88 6.00 10.10 1.14
N PHE A 89 5.57 9.22 0.25
CA PHE A 89 6.45 8.51 -0.65
C PHE A 89 5.95 8.54 -2.09
N THR A 90 6.86 8.22 -3.01
CA THR A 90 6.54 8.05 -4.42
C THR A 90 6.96 6.66 -4.87
N TYR A 91 6.00 5.87 -5.37
CA TYR A 91 6.30 4.62 -6.04
C TYR A 91 6.78 4.95 -7.45
N ASP A 92 7.97 4.49 -7.81
CA ASP A 92 8.62 4.85 -9.07
C ASP A 92 8.59 3.67 -10.04
N THR A 93 7.75 3.76 -11.08
CA THR A 93 7.59 2.70 -12.08
C THR A 93 8.81 2.55 -12.98
N GLU A 94 9.72 3.53 -12.99
CA GLU A 94 10.93 3.50 -13.79
C GLU A 94 12.12 2.85 -13.06
N LYS A 95 12.00 2.61 -11.76
CA LYS A 95 13.04 1.91 -11.01
C LYS A 95 13.02 0.43 -11.38
N THR A 96 14.07 0.00 -12.07
CA THR A 96 14.20 -1.38 -12.52
C THR A 96 15.11 -2.22 -11.64
N LYS A 97 15.91 -1.57 -10.77
CA LYS A 97 16.94 -2.25 -9.97
C LYS A 97 16.36 -3.30 -9.02
N ASN A 98 15.24 -3.00 -8.38
CA ASN A 98 14.56 -3.92 -7.47
C ASN A 98 13.22 -4.41 -8.04
N GLY A 99 13.02 -4.21 -9.34
CA GLY A 99 11.78 -4.57 -10.00
C GLY A 99 10.57 -3.80 -9.48
N PRO A 100 9.41 -4.44 -9.47
CA PRO A 100 8.15 -3.79 -9.10
C PRO A 100 7.97 -3.65 -7.57
N VAL A 101 8.87 -4.19 -6.77
CA VAL A 101 8.80 -4.16 -5.30
C VAL A 101 9.67 -3.03 -4.78
N GLN A 102 9.10 -2.08 -4.05
CA GLN A 102 9.85 -0.95 -3.50
C GLN A 102 9.59 -0.83 -2.01
N THR A 103 10.68 -0.61 -1.26
CA THR A 103 10.65 -0.47 0.19
C THR A 103 10.98 0.97 0.57
N PHE A 104 10.21 1.51 1.50
CA PHE A 104 10.31 2.91 1.93
C PHE A 104 10.53 2.96 3.43
N GLN A 105 11.53 3.73 3.85
CA GLN A 105 11.83 3.93 5.27
C GLN A 105 10.88 4.97 5.84
N VAL A 106 10.19 4.63 6.92
CA VAL A 106 9.30 5.57 7.58
C VAL A 106 10.08 6.44 8.56
N THR A 107 9.47 7.57 8.93
CA THR A 107 10.00 8.43 9.98
C THR A 107 10.08 7.63 11.28
N LYS A 108 11.25 7.62 11.91
CA LYS A 108 11.43 6.89 13.16
C LYS A 108 10.53 7.46 14.24
N THR A 109 9.83 6.55 14.90
CA THR A 109 8.99 6.88 16.06
C THR A 109 9.18 5.77 17.10
N ALA A 110 9.08 6.13 18.36
CA ALA A 110 9.07 5.16 19.44
C ALA A 110 7.67 4.60 19.70
N ALA A 111 6.66 5.19 19.09
CA ALA A 111 5.27 4.79 19.29
C ALA A 111 4.93 3.53 18.49
N SER A 112 4.17 2.64 19.09
CA SER A 112 3.57 1.50 18.42
C SER A 112 2.17 1.85 17.95
N PHE A 113 1.71 1.19 16.88
CA PHE A 113 0.38 1.41 16.32
C PHE A 113 -0.32 0.08 16.12
N SER A 114 -1.63 0.09 16.34
CA SER A 114 -2.47 -1.09 16.10
C SER A 114 -2.99 -1.16 14.68
N TYR A 115 -2.97 -0.04 13.96
CA TYR A 115 -3.44 0.08 12.58
C TYR A 115 -2.48 0.92 11.77
N VAL A 116 -2.44 0.63 10.48
CA VAL A 116 -1.72 1.47 9.50
C VAL A 116 -2.70 1.83 8.39
N GLU A 117 -2.74 3.09 8.05
CA GLU A 117 -3.53 3.58 6.92
C GLU A 117 -2.62 3.90 5.75
N LEU A 118 -2.94 3.32 4.61
CA LEU A 118 -2.33 3.65 3.33
C LEU A 118 -3.28 4.58 2.58
N LYS A 119 -2.79 5.77 2.23
CA LYS A 119 -3.53 6.73 1.39
C LYS A 119 -2.80 6.92 0.08
N VAL A 120 -3.41 6.48 -1.01
CA VAL A 120 -2.88 6.73 -2.35
C VAL A 120 -3.45 8.05 -2.85
N LEU A 121 -2.59 8.95 -3.27
CA LEU A 121 -2.95 10.32 -3.66
C LEU A 121 -2.99 10.52 -5.17
N SER A 122 -2.24 9.72 -5.93
CA SER A 122 -2.17 9.82 -7.38
C SER A 122 -1.74 8.50 -8.01
N ASN A 123 -1.96 8.38 -9.32
CA ASN A 123 -1.47 7.26 -10.10
C ASN A 123 -0.66 7.76 -11.30
N TYR A 124 -0.26 6.85 -12.17
CA TYR A 124 0.57 7.17 -13.33
C TYR A 124 -0.26 7.47 -14.59
N GLY A 125 -1.43 8.04 -14.41
CA GLY A 125 -2.23 8.59 -15.51
C GLY A 125 -3.40 7.74 -15.96
N HIS A 126 -3.71 6.63 -15.30
CA HIS A 126 -4.89 5.86 -15.66
C HIS A 126 -6.15 6.66 -15.27
N PRO A 127 -7.05 6.93 -16.24
CA PRO A 127 -8.17 7.85 -15.99
C PRO A 127 -9.30 7.22 -15.17
N GLN A 128 -9.38 5.90 -15.09
CA GLN A 128 -10.52 5.23 -14.51
C GLN A 128 -10.24 4.59 -13.14
N TYR A 129 -9.04 4.05 -12.93
CA TYR A 129 -8.74 3.34 -11.70
C TYR A 129 -7.26 3.31 -11.36
N THR A 130 -6.99 2.96 -10.11
CA THR A 130 -5.66 2.65 -9.60
C THR A 130 -5.66 1.20 -9.11
N CYS A 131 -4.58 0.50 -9.36
CA CYS A 131 -4.44 -0.92 -9.09
C CYS A 131 -3.21 -1.14 -8.22
N LEU A 132 -3.39 -1.71 -7.03
CA LEU A 132 -2.32 -1.99 -6.09
C LEU A 132 -2.27 -3.48 -5.80
N TYR A 133 -1.10 -4.11 -6.00
CA TYR A 133 -0.97 -5.54 -5.85
C TYR A 133 -0.65 -5.98 -4.44
N ARG A 134 0.29 -5.31 -3.77
CA ARG A 134 0.71 -5.72 -2.45
C ARG A 134 1.23 -4.55 -1.63
N PHE A 135 0.90 -4.57 -0.34
CA PHE A 135 1.41 -3.62 0.64
C PHE A 135 1.80 -4.38 1.90
N ARG A 136 2.99 -4.11 2.40
CA ARG A 136 3.52 -4.78 3.60
C ARG A 136 4.01 -3.74 4.59
N VAL A 137 3.78 -4.02 5.86
CA VAL A 137 4.26 -3.22 6.98
C VAL A 137 5.30 -4.04 7.72
N GLN A 138 6.44 -3.44 8.02
CA GLN A 138 7.53 -4.09 8.74
C GLN A 138 7.93 -3.24 9.93
N GLY A 139 8.28 -3.89 11.04
CA GLY A 139 8.68 -3.18 12.23
C GLY A 139 8.98 -4.13 13.37
N SER A 140 8.99 -3.57 14.58
CA SER A 140 9.27 -4.31 15.82
C SER A 140 8.04 -4.33 16.69
N LEU A 141 7.82 -5.41 17.40
CA LEU A 141 6.83 -5.46 18.45
C LEU A 141 7.29 -4.59 19.62
N GLU A 142 6.34 -4.04 20.36
CA GLU A 142 6.61 -3.08 21.44
C GLU A 142 7.65 -3.57 22.45
N HIS A 143 7.71 -4.88 22.71
CA HIS A 143 8.62 -5.48 23.66
C HIS A 143 9.72 -6.34 23.01
N GLN A 144 9.97 -6.15 21.71
CA GLN A 144 10.98 -6.90 20.99
C GLN A 144 11.97 -5.96 20.30
N THR A 145 13.23 -6.39 20.21
CA THR A 145 14.29 -5.63 19.58
C THR A 145 14.48 -5.98 18.10
N HIS A 146 13.92 -7.11 17.66
CA HIS A 146 14.08 -7.56 16.28
C HIS A 146 12.87 -7.20 15.42
N PRO A 147 13.08 -6.61 14.23
CA PRO A 147 11.99 -6.32 13.31
C PRO A 147 11.28 -7.60 12.86
N LYS A 148 9.94 -7.51 12.73
CA LYS A 148 9.12 -8.57 12.19
C LYS A 148 8.23 -8.04 11.09
N ALA A 149 7.94 -8.88 10.09
CA ALA A 149 6.91 -8.58 9.10
C ALA A 149 5.54 -8.81 9.74
N VAL A 150 4.60 -7.94 9.45
CA VAL A 150 3.24 -8.00 9.98
C VAL A 150 2.20 -8.03 8.88
#